data_cba5c2a70730f1bd956b253053a4ef88
#
_entry.id   cba5c2a70730f1bd956b253053a4ef88
#
_cell.length_a   1.000
_cell.length_b   1.000
_cell.length_c   1.000
_cell.angle_alpha   90.00
_cell.angle_beta   90.00
_cell.angle_gamma   90.00
#
_symmetry.space_group_name_H-M   'P 1'
#
loop_
_entity.id
_entity.type
_entity.pdbx_description
1 polymer ?
#
loop_
_entity_poly.entity_id
_entity_poly.type
_entity_poly.pdbx_seq_one_letter_code
_entity_poly.pdbx_strand_id
1 'polypeptide(L)' 'MKGYWIWTPFMGLRKKFPIGSGSLTITISHIGRNRWRLHVSNSSVTEKDQYFNSQKEAMDYSEVRWGGNDE' A
#
# COMPACT_ATOMS: atom_id res chain seq x y z
N MET A 1 -3.69 -13.56 9.85
CA MET A 1 -3.56 -12.32 10.63
C MET A 1 -3.59 -11.10 9.74
N LYS A 2 -4.34 -10.11 10.13
CA LYS A 2 -4.47 -8.89 9.35
C LYS A 2 -3.45 -7.85 9.77
N GLY A 3 -2.89 -7.16 8.81
CA GLY A 3 -2.04 -6.04 9.08
C GLY A 3 -2.83 -4.77 9.32
N TYR A 4 -2.15 -3.76 9.76
CA TYR A 4 -2.75 -2.46 10.02
C TYR A 4 -2.09 -1.41 9.16
N TRP A 5 -2.87 -0.40 8.78
CA TRP A 5 -2.29 0.80 8.19
C TRP A 5 -1.65 1.60 9.31
N ILE A 6 -0.37 1.89 9.14
CA ILE A 6 0.39 2.62 10.14
C ILE A 6 0.82 3.94 9.52
N TRP A 7 0.47 5.02 10.19
CA TRP A 7 0.87 6.36 9.76
C TRP A 7 2.29 6.65 10.25
N THR A 8 3.13 7.14 9.33
CA THR A 8 4.46 7.59 9.70
C THR A 8 4.65 9.01 9.19
N PRO A 9 5.31 9.89 9.98
CA PRO A 9 5.42 11.30 9.59
C PRO A 9 6.17 11.54 8.29
N PHE A 10 7.12 10.68 7.97
CA PHE A 10 7.97 10.91 6.81
C PHE A 10 7.57 10.08 5.60
N MET A 11 6.94 8.95 5.82
CA MET A 11 6.69 8.00 4.74
C MET A 11 5.22 7.82 4.40
N GLY A 12 4.35 8.38 5.20
CA GLY A 12 2.92 8.26 4.98
C GLY A 12 2.36 6.98 5.56
N LEU A 13 1.31 6.45 4.95
CA LEU A 13 0.67 5.24 5.41
C LEU A 13 1.40 4.01 4.88
N ARG A 14 1.58 3.03 5.73
CA ARG A 14 2.24 1.79 5.36
C ARG A 14 1.45 0.60 5.88
N LYS A 15 1.48 -0.48 5.11
CA LYS A 15 0.85 -1.73 5.53
C LYS A 15 1.57 -2.88 4.85
N LYS A 16 1.75 -3.97 5.59
CA LYS A 16 2.29 -5.21 5.04
C LYS A 16 1.15 -6.11 4.61
N PHE A 17 1.31 -6.71 3.45
CA PHE A 17 0.35 -7.69 2.94
C PHE A 17 1.07 -9.00 2.71
N PRO A 18 0.56 -10.11 3.25
CA PRO A 18 1.17 -11.41 2.98
C PRO A 18 0.90 -11.84 1.55
N ILE A 19 1.93 -12.35 0.88
CA ILE A 19 1.81 -12.89 -0.45
C ILE A 19 2.61 -14.17 -0.52
N GLY A 20 1.95 -15.28 -0.82
CA GLY A 20 2.66 -16.56 -0.84
C GLY A 20 3.36 -16.81 0.48
N SER A 21 4.65 -17.09 0.41
CA SER A 21 5.45 -17.35 1.62
C SER A 21 6.13 -16.11 2.16
N GLY A 22 5.90 -14.96 1.52
CA GLY A 22 6.54 -13.73 1.93
C GLY A 22 5.52 -12.63 2.17
N SER A 23 5.99 -11.41 2.06
CA SER A 23 5.10 -10.26 2.22
C SER A 23 5.64 -9.10 1.40
N LEU A 24 4.76 -8.14 1.14
CA LEU A 24 5.18 -6.89 0.53
C LEU A 24 4.70 -5.75 1.42
N THR A 25 5.31 -4.60 1.24
CA THR A 25 4.95 -3.40 2.00
C THR A 25 4.42 -2.37 1.01
N ILE A 26 3.25 -1.85 1.32
CA ILE A 26 2.65 -0.76 0.55
C ILE A 26 2.85 0.53 1.32
N THR A 27 3.34 1.54 0.63
CA THR A 27 3.51 2.88 1.20
C THR A 27 2.69 3.85 0.38
N ILE A 28 1.81 4.59 1.03
CA ILE A 28 0.96 5.58 0.38
C ILE A 28 1.37 6.95 0.88
N SER A 29 1.85 7.77 -0.04
CA SER A 29 2.39 9.10 0.27
C SER A 29 1.56 10.19 -0.39
N HIS A 30 1.35 11.28 0.34
CA HIS A 30 0.68 12.46 -0.21
C HIS A 30 1.73 13.32 -0.90
N ILE A 31 1.64 13.43 -2.22
CA ILE A 31 2.67 14.11 -2.99
C ILE A 31 2.17 15.40 -3.65
N GLY A 32 0.91 15.72 -3.49
CA GLY A 32 0.35 16.94 -4.04
C GLY A 32 -1.12 17.01 -3.75
N ARG A 33 -1.76 18.11 -4.14
CA ARG A 33 -3.18 18.25 -3.95
C ARG A 33 -3.90 17.16 -4.76
N ASN A 34 -4.72 16.39 -4.10
CA ASN A 34 -5.47 15.29 -4.72
C ASN A 34 -4.56 14.32 -5.46
N ARG A 35 -3.33 14.13 -4.95
CA ARG A 35 -2.41 13.22 -5.59
C ARG A 35 -1.68 12.40 -4.55
N TRP A 36 -1.86 11.10 -4.63
CA TRP A 36 -1.30 10.14 -3.68
C TRP A 36 -0.53 9.09 -4.45
N ARG A 37 0.65 8.75 -3.96
CA ARG A 37 1.49 7.75 -4.60
C ARG A 37 1.47 6.47 -3.78
N LEU A 38 1.27 5.35 -4.47
CA LEU A 38 1.33 4.02 -3.88
C LEU A 38 2.62 3.36 -4.36
N HIS A 39 3.46 2.99 -3.42
CA HIS A 39 4.74 2.37 -3.70
C HIS A 39 4.79 0.98 -3.09
N VAL A 40 5.27 0.00 -3.87
CA VAL A 40 5.41 -1.37 -3.42
C VAL A 40 6.87 -1.64 -3.12
N SER A 41 7.15 -2.17 -1.94
CA SER A 41 8.52 -2.48 -1.54
C SER A 41 8.56 -3.82 -0.79
N ASN A 42 9.77 -4.32 -0.58
CA ASN A 42 10.00 -5.57 0.15
C ASN A 42 9.30 -6.76 -0.49
N SER A 43 9.31 -6.78 -1.82
CA SER A 43 8.64 -7.84 -2.56
C SER A 43 9.57 -8.34 -3.64
N SER A 44 9.44 -9.63 -3.97
CA SER A 44 10.15 -10.19 -5.10
C SER A 44 9.51 -9.78 -6.43
N VAL A 45 8.32 -9.21 -6.35
CA VAL A 45 7.60 -8.73 -7.53
C VAL A 45 7.88 -7.24 -7.68
N THR A 46 8.33 -6.83 -8.87
CA THR A 46 8.56 -5.42 -9.15
C THR A 46 7.28 -4.82 -9.69
N GLU A 47 6.81 -3.78 -9.02
CA GLU A 47 5.61 -3.07 -9.44
C GLU A 47 5.93 -1.60 -9.57
N LYS A 48 5.33 -0.96 -10.57
CA LYS A 48 5.47 0.46 -10.73
C LYS A 48 4.61 1.21 -9.73
N ASP A 49 5.04 2.42 -9.37
CA ASP A 49 4.24 3.27 -8.52
C ASP A 49 2.91 3.58 -9.19
N GLN A 50 1.87 3.66 -8.39
CA GLN A 50 0.54 4.01 -8.85
C GLN A 50 0.15 5.35 -8.24
N TYR A 51 -0.73 6.06 -8.94
CA TYR A 51 -1.16 7.38 -8.47
C TYR A 51 -2.67 7.42 -8.36
N PHE A 52 -3.15 8.05 -7.31
CA PHE A 52 -4.59 8.12 -7.00
C PHE A 52 -4.97 9.53 -6.61
N ASN A 53 -6.25 9.82 -6.68
CA ASN A 53 -6.76 11.14 -6.35
C ASN A 53 -7.00 11.30 -4.86
N SER A 54 -7.08 10.22 -4.11
CA SER A 54 -7.33 10.29 -2.68
C SER A 54 -6.63 9.14 -1.98
N GLN A 55 -6.39 9.34 -0.69
CA GLN A 55 -5.80 8.30 0.15
C GLN A 55 -6.69 7.06 0.19
N LYS A 56 -8.00 7.29 0.28
CA LYS A 56 -8.94 6.18 0.35
C LYS A 56 -8.89 5.31 -0.90
N GLU A 57 -8.78 5.93 -2.07
CA GLU A 57 -8.68 5.18 -3.32
C GLU A 57 -7.44 4.30 -3.32
N ALA A 58 -6.31 4.84 -2.85
CA ALA A 58 -5.07 4.08 -2.80
C ALA A 58 -5.19 2.91 -1.82
N MET A 59 -5.78 3.16 -0.67
CA MET A 59 -5.98 2.11 0.33
C MET A 59 -6.91 1.02 -0.21
N ASP A 60 -8.01 1.42 -0.82
CA ASP A 60 -8.97 0.47 -1.38
C ASP A 60 -8.33 -0.39 -2.46
N TYR A 61 -7.55 0.23 -3.33
CA TYR A 61 -6.85 -0.50 -4.38
C TYR A 61 -5.94 -1.57 -3.78
N SER A 62 -5.19 -1.20 -2.73
CA SER A 62 -4.28 -2.12 -2.09
C SER A 62 -5.01 -3.30 -1.45
N GLU A 63 -6.11 -3.00 -0.78
CA GLU A 63 -6.87 -4.05 -0.12
C GLU A 63 -7.47 -5.02 -1.12
N VAL A 64 -7.96 -4.52 -2.24
CA VAL A 64 -8.53 -5.39 -3.27
C VAL A 64 -7.44 -6.25 -3.90
N ARG A 65 -6.30 -5.65 -4.19
CA ARG A 65 -5.26 -6.35 -4.93
C ARG A 65 -4.50 -7.35 -4.05
N TRP A 66 -4.21 -7.00 -2.82
CA TRP A 66 -3.36 -7.84 -1.97
C TRP A 66 -4.01 -8.32 -0.70
N GLY A 67 -5.12 -7.73 -0.32
CA GLY A 67 -5.78 -8.05 0.94
C GLY A 67 -6.98 -8.95 0.81
N GLY A 68 -7.29 -9.42 -0.39
CA GLY A 68 -8.54 -10.13 -0.63
C GLY A 68 -8.67 -11.44 0.12
N ASN A 69 -7.56 -12.05 0.48
CA ASN A 69 -7.57 -13.33 1.18
C ASN A 69 -7.09 -13.21 2.60
N ASP A 70 -7.31 -12.10 3.18
CA ASP A 70 -6.77 -11.74 4.47
C ASP A 70 -7.55 -12.39 5.62
N GLU A 71 -8.20 -13.43 5.36
CA GLU A 71 -8.92 -14.17 6.38
C GLU A 71 -8.02 -15.11 7.17
#